data_a6e7c5e35489895be02e253947be4736
#
_entry.id   a6e7c5e35489895be02e253947be4736
#
_cell.length_a   1.000
_cell.length_b   1.000
_cell.length_c   1.000
_cell.angle_alpha   90.00
_cell.angle_beta   90.00
_cell.angle_gamma   90.00
#
_symmetry.space_group_name_H-M   'P 1'
#
loop_
_entity.id
_entity.type
_entity.pdbx_description
1 polymer ?
#
loop_
_entity_poly.entity_id
_entity_poly.type
_entity_poly.pdbx_seq_one_letter_code
_entity_poly.pdbx_strand_id
1 'polypeptide(L)'
;MKRKIITLLALSTTLVLSAQIKLEAGNIDDIIAAMTLQEKVYFVLGVGDEGVWRHYKTKPTLILRGQACATYGIPRLGIPNTVLTDGPAGLRIDTIQTGVNHRTYCTAFPTATALASTWNKELVYQVGDAIGEETFRYGSDMLLGPAMNIQRNPLTGRNFEYYSEDPYVSGMMAASMVNGIQKWNVGACIKHFAANNIETNRRTINAVISQRALREIYLRGFQIAIEESNPWMIMTSYNKINGYYTAENKVLLQDIVRKEWKYNGLFVSDWVSGEDFVAQMRAGNELLMPGNYQAELFIKAIKNGTLDEKTLDKNIKIYSNISLRLQHSKIFTGIINRI
;
A
#
# COMPACT_ATOMS: atom_id res chain seq x y z
N MET A 1 -24.04 78.59 3.80
CA MET A 1 -23.18 77.56 3.15
C MET A 1 -22.87 76.49 4.19
N LYS A 2 -23.46 75.29 4.10
CA LYS A 2 -23.22 74.16 4.99
C LYS A 2 -22.29 73.18 4.24
N ARG A 3 -21.03 73.03 4.72
CA ARG A 3 -20.08 71.99 4.21
C ARG A 3 -20.48 70.63 4.78
N LYS A 4 -20.84 69.69 3.91
CA LYS A 4 -20.97 68.26 4.24
C LYS A 4 -19.60 67.64 4.19
N ILE A 5 -19.15 67.14 5.33
CA ILE A 5 -17.94 66.30 5.45
C ILE A 5 -18.40 64.86 5.15
N ILE A 6 -17.93 64.30 4.07
CA ILE A 6 -18.10 62.89 3.72
C ILE A 6 -16.90 62.12 4.31
N THR A 7 -17.17 61.36 5.37
CA THR A 7 -16.17 60.48 5.97
C THR A 7 -16.15 59.18 5.14
N LEU A 8 -15.08 58.95 4.40
CA LEU A 8 -14.83 57.70 3.66
C LEU A 8 -14.29 56.68 4.64
N LEU A 9 -15.10 55.68 4.99
CA LEU A 9 -14.68 54.53 5.79
C LEU A 9 -14.00 53.55 4.83
N ALA A 10 -12.65 53.52 4.82
CA ALA A 10 -11.88 52.51 4.12
C ALA A 10 -11.92 51.21 4.89
N LEU A 11 -12.73 50.24 4.41
CA LEU A 11 -12.73 48.87 4.90
C LEU A 11 -11.47 48.17 4.32
N SER A 12 -10.38 48.14 5.09
CA SER A 12 -9.21 47.31 4.77
C SER A 12 -9.54 45.85 5.09
N THR A 13 -10.00 45.08 4.12
CA THR A 13 -10.03 43.64 4.17
C THR A 13 -8.58 43.14 4.08
N THR A 14 -7.95 42.86 5.19
CA THR A 14 -6.71 42.08 5.26
C THR A 14 -7.02 40.66 4.80
N LEU A 15 -6.74 40.38 3.54
CA LEU A 15 -6.61 38.99 3.06
C LEU A 15 -5.40 38.38 3.79
N VAL A 16 -5.67 37.67 4.87
CA VAL A 16 -4.68 36.76 5.44
C VAL A 16 -4.53 35.65 4.42
N LEU A 17 -3.53 35.75 3.53
CA LEU A 17 -3.05 34.58 2.80
C LEU A 17 -2.46 33.62 3.85
N SER A 18 -3.28 32.77 4.41
CA SER A 18 -2.82 31.61 5.14
C SER A 18 -1.97 30.78 4.19
N ALA A 19 -0.67 30.78 4.36
CA ALA A 19 0.22 29.89 3.63
C ALA A 19 -0.32 28.46 3.82
N GLN A 20 -0.75 27.84 2.72
CA GLN A 20 -1.40 26.54 2.76
C GLN A 20 -0.33 25.52 3.16
N ILE A 21 -0.49 24.92 4.36
CA ILE A 21 0.43 23.89 4.86
C ILE A 21 0.52 22.74 3.86
N LYS A 22 1.74 22.29 3.57
CA LYS A 22 2.04 21.16 2.68
C LYS A 22 2.74 20.07 3.47
N LEU A 23 2.52 18.81 3.09
CA LEU A 23 3.17 17.67 3.72
C LEU A 23 4.70 17.73 3.52
N GLU A 24 5.43 17.78 4.62
CA GLU A 24 6.89 17.78 4.69
C GLU A 24 7.39 16.92 5.85
N ALA A 25 8.68 16.58 5.84
CA ALA A 25 9.28 15.89 6.97
C ALA A 25 9.21 16.80 8.21
N GLY A 26 8.60 16.32 9.28
CA GLY A 26 8.48 17.03 10.56
C GLY A 26 7.15 17.72 10.81
N ASN A 27 6.22 17.82 9.83
CA ASN A 27 4.91 18.46 10.04
C ASN A 27 3.71 17.51 9.92
N ILE A 28 3.93 16.20 9.97
CA ILE A 28 2.85 15.20 9.74
C ILE A 28 1.68 15.40 10.72
N ASP A 29 1.95 15.70 11.99
CA ASP A 29 0.91 15.89 12.98
C ASP A 29 0.06 17.15 12.68
N ASP A 30 0.68 18.22 12.19
CA ASP A 30 -0.03 19.43 11.73
C ASP A 30 -0.86 19.17 10.48
N ILE A 31 -0.36 18.36 9.58
CA ILE A 31 -1.08 17.91 8.38
C ILE A 31 -2.32 17.09 8.78
N ILE A 32 -2.18 16.15 9.71
CA ILE A 32 -3.31 15.35 10.22
C ILE A 32 -4.35 16.25 10.88
N ALA A 33 -3.92 17.22 11.69
CA ALA A 33 -4.82 18.20 12.31
C ALA A 33 -5.54 19.10 11.30
N ALA A 34 -4.90 19.38 10.14
CA ALA A 34 -5.49 20.15 9.06
C ALA A 34 -6.45 19.35 8.16
N MET A 35 -6.45 18.01 8.23
CA MET A 35 -7.37 17.15 7.47
C MET A 35 -8.80 17.25 8.04
N THR A 36 -9.77 17.33 7.14
CA THR A 36 -11.17 17.08 7.50
C THR A 36 -11.39 15.60 7.77
N LEU A 37 -12.43 15.24 8.54
CA LEU A 37 -12.79 13.84 8.77
C LEU A 37 -12.98 13.06 7.47
N GLN A 38 -13.58 13.67 6.45
CA GLN A 38 -13.77 13.05 5.16
C GLN A 38 -12.43 12.76 4.48
N GLU A 39 -11.49 13.71 4.49
CA GLU A 39 -10.15 13.50 3.93
C GLU A 39 -9.38 12.41 4.67
N LYS A 40 -9.45 12.38 6.01
CA LYS A 40 -8.85 11.32 6.82
C LYS A 40 -9.37 9.94 6.43
N VAL A 41 -10.69 9.81 6.26
CA VAL A 41 -11.33 8.55 5.85
C VAL A 41 -10.91 8.14 4.45
N TYR A 42 -11.00 9.04 3.47
CA TYR A 42 -10.61 8.70 2.09
C TYR A 42 -9.12 8.40 1.96
N PHE A 43 -8.27 9.01 2.76
CA PHE A 43 -6.82 8.79 2.70
C PHE A 43 -6.40 7.35 3.01
N VAL A 44 -7.13 6.65 3.89
CA VAL A 44 -6.87 5.24 4.25
C VAL A 44 -7.67 4.24 3.41
N LEU A 45 -8.41 4.71 2.41
CA LEU A 45 -9.22 3.88 1.53
C LEU A 45 -8.68 3.96 0.10
N GLY A 46 -8.28 2.82 -0.42
CA GLY A 46 -7.83 2.73 -1.81
C GLY A 46 -8.97 2.72 -2.79
N VAL A 47 -8.63 3.10 -4.01
CA VAL A 47 -9.53 3.24 -5.15
C VAL A 47 -9.16 2.21 -6.20
N GLY A 48 -10.00 1.17 -6.41
CA GLY A 48 -9.72 0.08 -7.35
C GLY A 48 -9.90 0.46 -8.83
N ASP A 49 -9.74 -0.54 -9.70
CA ASP A 49 -9.91 -0.44 -11.15
C ASP A 49 -11.39 -0.24 -11.56
N GLU A 50 -11.62 0.18 -12.81
CA GLU A 50 -12.97 0.41 -13.40
C GLU A 50 -13.92 -0.79 -13.25
N GLY A 51 -13.42 -2.03 -13.23
CA GLY A 51 -14.21 -3.24 -13.05
C GLY A 51 -14.90 -3.32 -11.69
N VAL A 52 -14.27 -2.79 -10.64
CA VAL A 52 -14.81 -2.69 -9.28
C VAL A 52 -15.76 -1.50 -9.15
N TRP A 53 -15.64 -0.50 -10.02
CA TRP A 53 -16.35 0.79 -9.96
C TRP A 53 -17.73 0.80 -10.54
N ARG A 54 -18.13 -0.22 -11.28
CA ARG A 54 -19.49 -0.29 -11.90
C ARG A 54 -20.64 -0.07 -10.91
N HIS A 55 -20.34 -0.22 -9.62
CA HIS A 55 -21.31 -0.07 -8.53
C HIS A 55 -21.19 1.29 -7.79
N TYR A 56 -20.23 2.17 -8.11
CA TYR A 56 -19.95 3.39 -7.34
C TYR A 56 -19.99 4.65 -8.21
N LYS A 57 -20.58 5.73 -7.65
CA LYS A 57 -20.85 6.98 -8.37
C LYS A 57 -19.62 7.86 -8.66
N THR A 58 -18.45 7.54 -8.08
CA THR A 58 -17.23 8.34 -8.25
C THR A 58 -16.21 7.56 -9.08
N LYS A 59 -15.91 8.04 -10.29
CA LYS A 59 -14.81 7.50 -11.10
C LYS A 59 -13.48 8.00 -10.53
N PRO A 60 -12.54 7.13 -10.17
CA PRO A 60 -11.18 7.57 -9.88
C PRO A 60 -10.52 8.09 -11.16
N THR A 61 -9.61 8.99 -11.01
CA THR A 61 -8.69 9.32 -12.08
C THR A 61 -7.75 8.13 -12.25
N LEU A 62 -7.92 7.35 -13.32
CA LEU A 62 -6.93 6.34 -13.70
C LEU A 62 -5.67 7.09 -14.12
N ILE A 63 -4.63 6.99 -13.29
CA ILE A 63 -3.34 7.63 -13.55
C ILE A 63 -2.56 6.75 -14.53
N LEU A 64 -2.60 5.44 -14.31
CA LEU A 64 -1.97 4.42 -15.14
C LEU A 64 -2.99 3.34 -15.46
N ARG A 65 -3.28 3.10 -16.74
CA ARG A 65 -4.23 2.05 -17.12
C ARG A 65 -3.67 0.67 -16.80
N GLY A 66 -4.51 -0.17 -16.20
CA GLY A 66 -4.10 -1.47 -15.66
C GLY A 66 -3.46 -1.40 -14.27
N GLN A 67 -3.41 -0.22 -13.65
CA GLN A 67 -3.07 -0.14 -12.23
C GLN A 67 -4.01 -1.00 -11.38
N ALA A 68 -3.48 -1.65 -10.36
CA ALA A 68 -4.29 -2.46 -9.47
C ALA A 68 -5.20 -1.58 -8.59
N CYS A 69 -4.66 -0.44 -8.13
CA CYS A 69 -5.35 0.50 -7.27
C CYS A 69 -4.61 1.84 -7.24
N ALA A 70 -5.26 2.87 -6.72
CA ALA A 70 -4.61 4.11 -6.30
C ALA A 70 -5.20 4.58 -4.98
N THR A 71 -4.51 5.50 -4.31
CA THR A 71 -5.04 6.17 -3.13
C THR A 71 -5.59 7.55 -3.48
N TYR A 72 -6.36 8.12 -2.57
CA TYR A 72 -6.79 9.51 -2.72
C TYR A 72 -5.66 10.47 -2.34
N GLY A 73 -5.36 11.42 -3.23
CA GLY A 73 -4.52 12.56 -2.87
C GLY A 73 -5.32 13.65 -2.16
N ILE A 74 -4.59 14.52 -1.46
CA ILE A 74 -5.15 15.74 -0.86
C ILE A 74 -4.33 16.93 -1.36
N PRO A 75 -4.62 17.45 -2.57
CA PRO A 75 -3.77 18.45 -3.24
C PRO A 75 -3.55 19.71 -2.41
N ARG A 76 -4.56 20.15 -1.66
CA ARG A 76 -4.44 21.33 -0.78
C ARG A 76 -3.39 21.14 0.33
N LEU A 77 -3.13 19.90 0.75
CA LEU A 77 -2.10 19.55 1.74
C LEU A 77 -0.80 19.03 1.10
N GLY A 78 -0.68 19.11 -0.21
CA GLY A 78 0.51 18.63 -0.93
C GLY A 78 0.65 17.10 -0.95
N ILE A 79 -0.42 16.35 -0.70
CA ILE A 79 -0.42 14.90 -0.70
C ILE A 79 -0.86 14.39 -2.07
N PRO A 80 0.02 13.71 -2.83
CA PRO A 80 -0.33 13.13 -4.12
C PRO A 80 -1.10 11.81 -3.97
N ASN A 81 -1.74 11.36 -5.07
CA ASN A 81 -2.18 9.98 -5.17
C ASN A 81 -0.95 9.04 -5.18
N THR A 82 -1.10 7.85 -4.62
CA THR A 82 -0.14 6.75 -4.73
C THR A 82 -0.72 5.72 -5.70
N VAL A 83 0.04 5.38 -6.73
CA VAL A 83 -0.34 4.37 -7.74
C VAL A 83 0.25 3.03 -7.35
N LEU A 84 -0.59 2.00 -7.26
CA LEU A 84 -0.19 0.64 -6.96
C LEU A 84 -0.43 -0.25 -8.19
N THR A 85 0.58 -1.02 -8.57
CA THR A 85 0.49 -1.96 -9.69
C THR A 85 0.78 -3.38 -9.22
N ASP A 86 0.15 -4.34 -9.85
CA ASP A 86 0.44 -5.76 -9.60
C ASP A 86 1.73 -6.17 -10.30
N GLY A 87 2.36 -7.25 -9.79
CA GLY A 87 3.45 -7.85 -10.50
C GLY A 87 4.53 -8.58 -9.72
N PRO A 88 4.27 -9.77 -9.11
CA PRO A 88 5.33 -10.60 -8.52
C PRO A 88 6.38 -11.08 -9.52
N ALA A 89 6.03 -11.20 -10.81
CA ALA A 89 6.93 -11.61 -11.89
C ALA A 89 7.14 -10.51 -12.95
N GLY A 90 7.08 -9.25 -12.54
CA GLY A 90 7.21 -8.06 -13.37
C GLY A 90 5.98 -7.15 -13.31
N LEU A 91 6.14 -5.91 -13.71
CA LEU A 91 5.08 -4.91 -13.74
C LEU A 91 3.91 -5.36 -14.62
N ARG A 92 2.68 -5.17 -14.15
CA ARG A 92 1.46 -5.50 -14.89
C ARG A 92 0.59 -4.26 -15.08
N ILE A 93 0.55 -3.77 -16.32
CA ILE A 93 -0.28 -2.65 -16.76
C ILE A 93 -0.94 -2.97 -18.12
N ASP A 94 -1.91 -2.16 -18.53
CA ASP A 94 -2.50 -2.29 -19.85
C ASP A 94 -1.52 -1.91 -20.96
N THR A 95 -1.61 -2.59 -22.10
CA THR A 95 -0.79 -2.28 -23.29
C THR A 95 -1.19 -0.99 -24.00
N ILE A 96 -2.35 -0.43 -23.66
CA ILE A 96 -2.85 0.83 -24.22
C ILE A 96 -2.97 1.85 -23.09
N GLN A 97 -2.12 2.87 -23.11
CA GLN A 97 -2.12 3.96 -22.14
C GLN A 97 -2.78 5.22 -22.70
N THR A 98 -3.41 6.00 -21.83
CA THR A 98 -4.07 7.26 -22.23
C THR A 98 -3.02 8.28 -22.68
N GLY A 99 -3.22 8.88 -23.85
CA GLY A 99 -2.30 9.89 -24.41
C GLY A 99 -1.03 9.32 -25.03
N VAL A 100 -0.91 7.99 -25.15
CA VAL A 100 0.22 7.32 -25.81
C VAL A 100 -0.24 6.71 -27.13
N ASN A 101 0.44 7.07 -28.23
CA ASN A 101 0.07 6.65 -29.59
C ASN A 101 0.61 5.28 -30.00
N HIS A 102 1.33 4.59 -29.13
CA HIS A 102 1.87 3.26 -29.36
C HIS A 102 1.51 2.32 -28.20
N ARG A 103 1.64 1.02 -28.44
CA ARG A 103 1.44 0.03 -27.37
C ARG A 103 2.63 0.04 -26.42
N THR A 104 2.33 -0.09 -25.14
CA THR A 104 3.31 -0.26 -24.07
C THR A 104 3.39 -1.75 -23.68
N TYR A 105 4.54 -2.21 -23.33
CA TYR A 105 4.79 -3.60 -22.94
C TYR A 105 5.63 -3.61 -21.67
N CYS A 106 5.34 -4.58 -20.79
CA CYS A 106 6.15 -4.83 -19.62
C CYS A 106 6.88 -6.17 -19.76
N THR A 107 8.03 -6.27 -19.13
CA THR A 107 8.86 -7.47 -19.13
C THR A 107 8.22 -8.54 -18.25
N ALA A 108 8.08 -9.75 -18.78
CA ALA A 108 7.76 -10.95 -18.02
C ALA A 108 9.07 -11.59 -17.53
N PHE A 109 9.32 -11.49 -16.24
CA PHE A 109 10.48 -12.08 -15.59
C PHE A 109 10.21 -13.53 -15.19
N PRO A 110 11.25 -14.33 -14.91
CA PRO A 110 11.07 -15.67 -14.36
C PRO A 110 10.25 -15.67 -13.07
N THR A 111 9.48 -16.74 -12.86
CA THR A 111 8.67 -16.87 -11.64
C THR A 111 9.54 -16.99 -10.40
N ALA A 112 8.98 -16.67 -9.23
CA ALA A 112 9.74 -16.72 -7.98
C ALA A 112 10.33 -18.10 -7.68
N THR A 113 9.61 -19.18 -7.99
CA THR A 113 10.13 -20.56 -7.88
C THR A 113 11.38 -20.76 -8.74
N ALA A 114 11.37 -20.29 -10.00
CA ALA A 114 12.53 -20.39 -10.90
C ALA A 114 13.71 -19.55 -10.38
N LEU A 115 13.45 -18.34 -9.91
CA LEU A 115 14.47 -17.47 -9.33
C LEU A 115 15.11 -18.09 -8.08
N ALA A 116 14.30 -18.64 -7.16
CA ALA A 116 14.81 -19.29 -5.96
C ALA A 116 15.66 -20.54 -6.27
N SER A 117 15.30 -21.28 -7.34
CA SER A 117 16.04 -22.47 -7.78
C SER A 117 17.45 -22.16 -8.27
N THR A 118 17.78 -20.90 -8.51
CA THR A 118 19.15 -20.47 -8.85
C THR A 118 20.08 -20.42 -7.65
N TRP A 119 19.56 -20.36 -6.43
CA TRP A 119 20.31 -20.15 -5.17
C TRP A 119 21.18 -18.90 -5.20
N ASN A 120 20.89 -17.95 -6.10
CA ASN A 120 21.69 -16.75 -6.32
C ASN A 120 20.93 -15.48 -5.94
N LYS A 121 21.19 -14.95 -4.75
CA LYS A 121 20.58 -13.72 -4.24
C LYS A 121 20.91 -12.49 -5.09
N GLU A 122 22.13 -12.44 -5.65
CA GLU A 122 22.56 -11.32 -6.49
C GLU A 122 21.76 -11.28 -7.79
N LEU A 123 21.51 -12.43 -8.42
CA LEU A 123 20.65 -12.52 -9.60
C LEU A 123 19.22 -12.07 -9.29
N VAL A 124 18.68 -12.47 -8.13
CA VAL A 124 17.33 -12.04 -7.71
C VAL A 124 17.30 -10.53 -7.46
N TYR A 125 18.35 -9.94 -6.88
CA TYR A 125 18.49 -8.49 -6.75
C TYR A 125 18.50 -7.80 -8.13
N GLN A 126 19.25 -8.29 -9.10
CA GLN A 126 19.30 -7.73 -10.46
C GLN A 126 17.94 -7.80 -11.16
N VAL A 127 17.19 -8.86 -10.97
CA VAL A 127 15.80 -8.96 -11.48
C VAL A 127 14.91 -7.92 -10.76
N GLY A 128 15.04 -7.78 -9.46
CA GLY A 128 14.35 -6.74 -8.69
C GLY A 128 14.70 -5.32 -9.16
N ASP A 129 15.96 -5.05 -9.44
CA ASP A 129 16.46 -3.79 -10.00
C ASP A 129 15.78 -3.47 -11.34
N ALA A 130 15.75 -4.44 -12.26
CA ALA A 130 15.10 -4.27 -13.56
C ALA A 130 13.58 -4.07 -13.46
N ILE A 131 12.90 -4.82 -12.57
CA ILE A 131 11.47 -4.62 -12.29
C ILE A 131 11.21 -3.24 -11.68
N GLY A 132 12.06 -2.81 -10.75
CA GLY A 132 11.96 -1.51 -10.10
C GLY A 132 12.15 -0.36 -11.09
N GLU A 133 13.12 -0.47 -11.98
CA GLU A 133 13.35 0.49 -13.07
C GLU A 133 12.14 0.61 -13.98
N GLU A 134 11.60 -0.51 -14.44
CA GLU A 134 10.43 -0.53 -15.32
C GLU A 134 9.20 0.08 -14.61
N THR A 135 8.96 -0.28 -13.34
CA THR A 135 7.88 0.26 -12.51
C THR A 135 7.99 1.78 -12.34
N PHE A 136 9.21 2.27 -12.05
CA PHE A 136 9.49 3.70 -11.93
C PHE A 136 9.24 4.44 -13.26
N ARG A 137 9.74 3.90 -14.38
CA ARG A 137 9.59 4.51 -15.72
C ARG A 137 8.13 4.63 -16.15
N TYR A 138 7.28 3.67 -15.79
CA TYR A 138 5.83 3.72 -16.05
C TYR A 138 5.06 4.59 -15.05
N GLY A 139 5.71 5.15 -14.03
CA GLY A 139 5.08 6.07 -13.08
C GLY A 139 4.21 5.39 -12.02
N SER A 140 4.45 4.11 -11.73
CA SER A 140 3.86 3.44 -10.57
C SER A 140 4.72 3.69 -9.32
N ASP A 141 4.06 3.93 -8.19
CA ASP A 141 4.72 4.26 -6.93
C ASP A 141 5.03 3.02 -6.08
N MET A 142 4.18 1.99 -6.19
CA MET A 142 4.25 0.78 -5.39
C MET A 142 4.03 -0.45 -6.25
N LEU A 143 4.91 -1.44 -6.15
CA LEU A 143 4.72 -2.75 -6.76
C LEU A 143 4.17 -3.74 -5.72
N LEU A 144 3.06 -4.40 -6.05
CA LEU A 144 2.45 -5.44 -5.21
C LEU A 144 3.18 -6.77 -5.38
N GLY A 145 4.40 -6.79 -4.91
CA GLY A 145 5.33 -7.90 -4.93
C GLY A 145 6.59 -7.61 -4.13
N PRO A 146 7.37 -8.64 -3.82
CA PRO A 146 7.20 -10.05 -4.16
C PRO A 146 6.15 -10.79 -3.31
N ALA A 147 5.63 -11.90 -3.85
CA ALA A 147 4.86 -12.87 -3.09
C ALA A 147 5.79 -13.94 -2.50
N MET A 148 5.56 -14.34 -1.23
CA MET A 148 6.56 -15.14 -0.52
C MET A 148 5.99 -16.15 0.49
N ASN A 149 4.74 -16.59 0.29
CA ASN A 149 4.18 -17.62 1.16
C ASN A 149 4.92 -18.96 1.00
N ILE A 150 4.83 -19.79 2.03
CA ILE A 150 5.48 -21.11 2.02
C ILE A 150 4.77 -22.06 1.04
N GLN A 151 5.52 -22.74 0.18
CA GLN A 151 5.05 -23.77 -0.74
C GLN A 151 4.76 -25.07 0.03
N ARG A 152 3.73 -25.06 0.89
CA ARG A 152 3.38 -26.18 1.76
C ARG A 152 2.81 -27.38 1.01
N ASN A 153 2.02 -27.13 -0.03
CA ASN A 153 1.34 -28.13 -0.82
C ASN A 153 1.62 -27.87 -2.32
N PRO A 154 2.15 -28.84 -3.07
CA PRO A 154 2.48 -28.64 -4.49
C PRO A 154 1.27 -28.33 -5.37
N LEU A 155 0.05 -28.65 -4.92
CA LEU A 155 -1.19 -28.37 -5.64
C LEU A 155 -1.73 -26.95 -5.41
N THR A 156 -1.05 -26.11 -4.63
CA THR A 156 -1.47 -24.72 -4.44
C THR A 156 -1.31 -23.93 -5.72
N GLY A 157 -2.41 -23.32 -6.20
CA GLY A 157 -2.45 -22.63 -7.49
C GLY A 157 -1.55 -21.39 -7.62
N ARG A 158 -1.00 -20.87 -6.50
CA ARG A 158 -0.11 -19.69 -6.46
C ARG A 158 1.35 -20.03 -6.14
N ASN A 159 1.73 -21.31 -6.06
CA ASN A 159 3.13 -21.68 -5.78
C ASN A 159 4.14 -21.11 -6.78
N PHE A 160 3.73 -20.87 -8.03
CA PHE A 160 4.61 -20.30 -9.06
C PHE A 160 5.18 -18.93 -8.67
N GLU A 161 4.42 -18.12 -7.92
CA GLU A 161 4.84 -16.79 -7.47
C GLU A 161 5.51 -16.78 -6.09
N TYR A 162 5.66 -17.95 -5.44
CA TYR A 162 6.31 -18.12 -4.15
C TYR A 162 7.71 -18.73 -4.35
N TYR A 163 8.65 -18.44 -3.44
CA TYR A 163 10.05 -18.82 -3.62
C TYR A 163 10.34 -20.27 -3.22
N SER A 164 9.91 -20.70 -2.02
CA SER A 164 10.31 -21.99 -1.47
C SER A 164 9.35 -22.52 -0.40
N GLU A 165 9.47 -23.79 -0.05
CA GLU A 165 8.92 -24.37 1.17
C GLU A 165 9.75 -24.00 2.42
N ASP A 166 11.03 -23.64 2.23
CA ASP A 166 11.92 -23.19 3.28
C ASP A 166 11.75 -21.71 3.56
N PRO A 167 11.41 -21.30 4.81
CA PRO A 167 11.20 -19.91 5.16
C PRO A 167 12.49 -19.08 5.10
N TYR A 168 13.66 -19.65 5.28
CA TYR A 168 14.92 -18.95 5.17
C TYR A 168 15.21 -18.58 3.70
N VAL A 169 15.10 -19.55 2.79
CA VAL A 169 15.25 -19.32 1.34
C VAL A 169 14.22 -18.30 0.87
N SER A 170 12.95 -18.46 1.24
CA SER A 170 11.88 -17.51 0.89
C SER A 170 12.18 -16.10 1.39
N GLY A 171 12.62 -15.96 2.64
CA GLY A 171 12.92 -14.67 3.24
C GLY A 171 14.10 -13.96 2.55
N MET A 172 15.21 -14.68 2.34
CA MET A 172 16.43 -14.10 1.72
C MET A 172 16.22 -13.73 0.27
N MET A 173 15.51 -14.56 -0.52
CA MET A 173 15.20 -14.26 -1.91
C MET A 173 14.22 -13.08 -2.02
N ALA A 174 13.19 -13.04 -1.19
CA ALA A 174 12.27 -11.91 -1.13
C ALA A 174 12.98 -10.61 -0.74
N ALA A 175 13.88 -10.65 0.25
CA ALA A 175 14.68 -9.48 0.64
C ALA A 175 15.54 -8.95 -0.51
N SER A 176 16.18 -9.83 -1.27
CA SER A 176 16.99 -9.45 -2.43
C SER A 176 16.13 -8.78 -3.52
N MET A 177 14.95 -9.32 -3.80
CA MET A 177 13.97 -8.72 -4.71
C MET A 177 13.51 -7.34 -4.25
N VAL A 178 13.14 -7.20 -2.97
CA VAL A 178 12.73 -5.93 -2.37
C VAL A 178 13.83 -4.86 -2.49
N ASN A 179 15.07 -5.22 -2.15
CA ASN A 179 16.20 -4.29 -2.23
C ASN A 179 16.44 -3.80 -3.67
N GLY A 180 16.31 -4.69 -4.66
CA GLY A 180 16.39 -4.31 -6.07
C GLY A 180 15.28 -3.34 -6.48
N ILE A 181 14.02 -3.66 -6.16
CA ILE A 181 12.86 -2.82 -6.50
C ILE A 181 13.00 -1.43 -5.84
N GLN A 182 13.31 -1.39 -4.55
CA GLN A 182 13.33 -0.15 -3.77
C GLN A 182 14.51 0.77 -4.10
N LYS A 183 15.52 0.30 -4.79
CA LYS A 183 16.62 1.12 -5.35
C LYS A 183 16.10 2.27 -6.23
N TRP A 184 14.95 2.08 -6.88
CA TRP A 184 14.34 3.05 -7.78
C TRP A 184 13.32 3.98 -7.11
N ASN A 185 13.29 4.06 -5.79
CA ASN A 185 12.24 4.75 -5.03
C ASN A 185 10.82 4.26 -5.35
N VAL A 186 10.69 3.02 -5.76
CA VAL A 186 9.44 2.27 -5.89
C VAL A 186 9.26 1.45 -4.61
N GLY A 187 8.13 1.56 -3.96
CA GLY A 187 7.87 0.74 -2.78
C GLY A 187 7.56 -0.71 -3.17
N ALA A 188 8.20 -1.66 -2.49
CA ALA A 188 7.86 -3.08 -2.61
C ALA A 188 6.85 -3.48 -1.54
N CYS A 189 5.89 -4.34 -1.91
CA CYS A 189 4.86 -4.87 -1.04
C CYS A 189 4.99 -6.39 -0.91
N ILE A 190 5.61 -6.87 0.17
CA ILE A 190 5.69 -8.32 0.40
C ILE A 190 4.31 -8.89 0.76
N LYS A 191 3.97 -10.06 0.21
CA LYS A 191 2.63 -10.65 0.32
C LYS A 191 2.64 -12.18 0.30
N HIS A 192 1.63 -12.84 0.80
CA HIS A 192 0.43 -12.38 1.51
C HIS A 192 0.58 -12.74 2.99
N PHE A 193 0.55 -11.77 3.86
CA PHE A 193 0.85 -11.93 5.28
C PHE A 193 -0.40 -12.33 6.07
N ALA A 194 -0.54 -13.57 6.54
CA ALA A 194 0.37 -14.70 6.40
C ALA A 194 -0.42 -16.01 6.19
N ALA A 195 0.31 -17.09 5.92
CA ALA A 195 -0.25 -18.45 5.80
C ALA A 195 -1.30 -18.62 4.69
N ASN A 196 -1.21 -17.87 3.59
CA ASN A 196 -2.01 -18.08 2.38
C ASN A 196 -1.39 -19.24 1.56
N ASN A 197 -1.60 -20.47 2.00
CA ASN A 197 -0.98 -21.66 1.45
C ASN A 197 -1.93 -22.57 0.66
N ILE A 198 -3.16 -22.11 0.40
CA ILE A 198 -4.15 -22.80 -0.41
C ILE A 198 -5.13 -21.79 -1.00
N GLU A 199 -5.55 -22.01 -2.25
CA GLU A 199 -6.45 -21.12 -2.96
C GLU A 199 -7.93 -21.54 -2.87
N THR A 200 -8.19 -22.82 -2.54
CA THR A 200 -9.56 -23.29 -2.32
C THR A 200 -10.18 -22.57 -1.12
N ASN A 201 -11.30 -21.90 -1.34
CA ASN A 201 -11.99 -21.09 -0.33
C ASN A 201 -11.10 -20.06 0.36
N ARG A 202 -10.11 -19.50 -0.34
CA ARG A 202 -9.05 -18.63 0.22
C ARG A 202 -9.56 -17.47 1.07
N ARG A 203 -10.80 -16.98 0.82
CA ARG A 203 -11.42 -15.87 1.57
C ARG A 203 -12.08 -16.30 2.89
N THR A 204 -12.30 -17.59 3.11
CA THR A 204 -13.05 -18.09 4.26
C THR A 204 -12.31 -19.18 5.02
N ILE A 205 -11.26 -19.76 4.42
CA ILE A 205 -10.49 -20.83 5.06
C ILE A 205 -9.82 -20.33 6.34
N ASN A 206 -9.82 -21.20 7.36
CA ASN A 206 -9.12 -20.97 8.62
C ASN A 206 -7.89 -21.88 8.71
N ALA A 207 -6.71 -21.30 8.66
CA ALA A 207 -5.45 -22.00 8.88
C ALA A 207 -5.26 -22.21 10.39
N VAL A 208 -5.49 -23.43 10.86
CA VAL A 208 -5.25 -23.81 12.27
C VAL A 208 -3.78 -24.19 12.43
N ILE A 209 -3.03 -23.34 13.13
CA ILE A 209 -1.57 -23.42 13.21
C ILE A 209 -1.13 -23.27 14.66
N SER A 210 -0.26 -24.17 15.15
CA SER A 210 0.35 -24.02 16.47
C SER A 210 1.23 -22.77 16.53
N GLN A 211 1.40 -22.16 17.70
CA GLN A 211 2.23 -20.95 17.85
C GLN A 211 3.68 -21.18 17.39
N ARG A 212 4.23 -22.36 17.66
CA ARG A 212 5.57 -22.73 17.22
C ARG A 212 5.67 -22.75 15.68
N ALA A 213 4.80 -23.51 15.02
CA ALA A 213 4.79 -23.60 13.55
C ALA A 213 4.51 -22.23 12.90
N LEU A 214 3.61 -21.42 13.48
CA LEU A 214 3.34 -20.08 13.00
C LEU A 214 4.61 -19.24 12.98
N ARG A 215 5.37 -19.20 14.08
CA ARG A 215 6.57 -18.37 14.21
C ARG A 215 7.77 -18.92 13.45
N GLU A 216 8.01 -20.22 13.49
CA GLU A 216 9.21 -20.83 12.92
C GLU A 216 9.12 -21.07 11.41
N ILE A 217 7.89 -21.16 10.85
CA ILE A 217 7.66 -21.47 9.42
C ILE A 217 6.94 -20.33 8.73
N TYR A 218 5.69 -20.05 9.11
CA TYR A 218 4.82 -19.16 8.31
C TYR A 218 5.16 -17.68 8.44
N LEU A 219 5.70 -17.26 9.57
CA LEU A 219 6.10 -15.88 9.83
C LEU A 219 7.61 -15.66 9.61
N ARG A 220 8.43 -16.71 9.74
CA ARG A 220 9.89 -16.57 9.72
C ARG A 220 10.42 -15.95 8.42
N GLY A 221 9.90 -16.36 7.27
CA GLY A 221 10.31 -15.78 5.98
C GLY A 221 10.01 -14.28 5.92
N PHE A 222 8.83 -13.85 6.37
CA PHE A 222 8.46 -12.43 6.42
C PHE A 222 9.34 -11.64 7.41
N GLN A 223 9.65 -12.23 8.55
CA GLN A 223 10.57 -11.62 9.51
C GLN A 223 11.93 -11.35 8.88
N ILE A 224 12.52 -12.34 8.22
CA ILE A 224 13.79 -12.22 7.50
C ILE A 224 13.71 -11.13 6.43
N ALA A 225 12.66 -11.12 5.62
CA ALA A 225 12.49 -10.12 4.57
C ALA A 225 12.40 -8.70 5.15
N ILE A 226 11.73 -8.53 6.30
CA ILE A 226 11.66 -7.23 6.99
C ILE A 226 13.04 -6.81 7.52
N GLU A 227 13.75 -7.70 8.18
CA GLU A 227 15.06 -7.43 8.78
C GLU A 227 16.12 -7.09 7.72
N GLU A 228 16.11 -7.78 6.58
CA GLU A 228 17.13 -7.69 5.53
C GLU A 228 16.84 -6.61 4.46
N SER A 229 15.58 -6.11 4.34
CA SER A 229 15.22 -5.18 3.26
C SER A 229 14.27 -4.04 3.64
N ASN A 230 13.63 -4.12 4.79
CA ASN A 230 12.66 -3.11 5.25
C ASN A 230 11.66 -2.71 4.14
N PRO A 231 10.82 -3.64 3.66
CA PRO A 231 9.84 -3.36 2.60
C PRO A 231 8.92 -2.21 3.02
N TRP A 232 8.52 -1.36 2.06
CA TRP A 232 7.67 -0.21 2.41
C TRP A 232 6.24 -0.61 2.75
N MET A 233 5.80 -1.79 2.28
CA MET A 233 4.44 -2.27 2.48
C MET A 233 4.41 -3.78 2.70
N ILE A 234 3.44 -4.22 3.50
CA ILE A 234 3.07 -5.62 3.69
C ILE A 234 1.59 -5.78 3.39
N MET A 235 1.22 -6.71 2.51
CA MET A 235 -0.17 -7.03 2.25
C MET A 235 -0.63 -8.18 3.12
N THR A 236 -1.71 -7.97 3.89
CA THR A 236 -2.37 -9.02 4.67
C THR A 236 -3.07 -10.01 3.74
N SER A 237 -3.23 -11.25 4.18
CA SER A 237 -3.82 -12.32 3.36
C SER A 237 -5.34 -12.40 3.52
N TYR A 238 -5.98 -13.16 2.61
CA TYR A 238 -7.43 -13.39 2.64
C TYR A 238 -7.89 -14.29 3.78
N ASN A 239 -7.08 -15.28 4.16
CA ASN A 239 -7.47 -16.36 5.05
C ASN A 239 -7.52 -15.93 6.52
N LYS A 240 -8.19 -16.74 7.32
CA LYS A 240 -8.09 -16.68 8.78
C LYS A 240 -6.87 -17.48 9.26
N ILE A 241 -6.32 -17.05 10.39
CA ILE A 241 -5.36 -17.82 11.20
C ILE A 241 -5.97 -17.98 12.59
N ASN A 242 -6.17 -19.22 13.01
CA ASN A 242 -6.75 -19.56 14.31
C ASN A 242 -8.04 -18.78 14.65
N GLY A 243 -8.91 -18.65 13.65
CA GLY A 243 -10.22 -18.02 13.78
C GLY A 243 -10.29 -16.53 13.44
N TYR A 244 -9.17 -15.82 13.30
CA TYR A 244 -9.14 -14.39 13.02
C TYR A 244 -8.62 -14.12 11.59
N TYR A 245 -9.29 -13.25 10.84
CA TYR A 245 -8.73 -12.74 9.58
C TYR A 245 -7.39 -12.03 9.84
N THR A 246 -6.43 -12.25 8.97
CA THR A 246 -5.09 -11.67 9.16
C THR A 246 -5.12 -10.14 9.19
N ALA A 247 -5.97 -9.52 8.37
CA ALA A 247 -6.17 -8.08 8.33
C ALA A 247 -6.80 -7.49 9.61
N GLU A 248 -7.51 -8.32 10.41
CA GLU A 248 -8.21 -7.94 11.64
C GLU A 248 -7.46 -8.39 12.91
N ASN A 249 -6.30 -9.04 12.72
CA ASN A 249 -5.58 -9.67 13.82
C ASN A 249 -4.55 -8.73 14.46
N LYS A 250 -4.98 -8.04 15.52
CA LYS A 250 -4.12 -7.12 16.27
C LYS A 250 -2.85 -7.78 16.82
N VAL A 251 -2.93 -9.02 17.29
CA VAL A 251 -1.74 -9.74 17.81
C VAL A 251 -0.73 -9.91 16.69
N LEU A 252 -1.19 -10.32 15.50
CA LEU A 252 -0.33 -10.51 14.34
C LEU A 252 0.32 -9.20 13.90
N LEU A 253 -0.48 -8.15 13.68
CA LEU A 253 0.00 -6.89 13.10
C LEU A 253 0.71 -6.00 14.12
N GLN A 254 0.16 -5.82 15.32
CA GLN A 254 0.72 -4.89 16.31
C GLN A 254 1.72 -5.55 17.25
N ASP A 255 1.39 -6.71 17.81
CA ASP A 255 2.26 -7.27 18.86
C ASP A 255 3.48 -7.94 18.23
N ILE A 256 3.29 -8.77 17.19
CA ILE A 256 4.41 -9.46 16.53
C ILE A 256 5.15 -8.50 15.61
N VAL A 257 4.49 -7.97 14.55
CA VAL A 257 5.22 -7.25 13.50
C VAL A 257 5.68 -5.87 13.96
N ARG A 258 4.80 -5.08 14.59
CA ARG A 258 5.16 -3.73 15.04
C ARG A 258 6.08 -3.74 16.26
N LYS A 259 5.73 -4.51 17.32
CA LYS A 259 6.46 -4.44 18.58
C LYS A 259 7.70 -5.33 18.63
N GLU A 260 7.59 -6.61 18.22
CA GLU A 260 8.71 -7.53 18.27
C GLU A 260 9.70 -7.26 17.13
N TRP A 261 9.23 -7.18 15.87
CA TRP A 261 10.10 -7.00 14.69
C TRP A 261 10.43 -5.54 14.37
N LYS A 262 9.82 -4.57 15.09
CA LYS A 262 10.06 -3.12 14.91
C LYS A 262 9.75 -2.60 13.51
N TYR A 263 8.87 -3.26 12.78
CA TYR A 263 8.49 -2.83 11.44
C TYR A 263 7.74 -1.50 11.45
N ASN A 264 8.12 -0.58 10.58
CA ASN A 264 7.59 0.77 10.49
C ASN A 264 6.97 1.11 9.12
N GLY A 265 6.90 0.15 8.20
CA GLY A 265 6.22 0.33 6.91
C GLY A 265 4.70 0.22 7.03
N LEU A 266 4.00 0.21 5.91
CA LEU A 266 2.54 0.23 5.79
C LEU A 266 1.96 -1.19 5.73
N PHE A 267 0.83 -1.43 6.38
CA PHE A 267 -0.02 -2.58 6.08
C PHE A 267 -1.12 -2.20 5.11
N VAL A 268 -1.35 -3.05 4.12
CA VAL A 268 -2.45 -2.95 3.17
C VAL A 268 -3.27 -4.25 3.20
N SER A 269 -4.59 -4.15 3.04
CA SER A 269 -5.42 -5.33 2.86
C SER A 269 -5.21 -5.97 1.48
N ASP A 270 -5.31 -7.28 1.37
CA ASP A 270 -5.62 -7.88 0.07
C ASP A 270 -7.02 -7.43 -0.38
N TRP A 271 -7.36 -7.59 -1.67
CA TRP A 271 -8.55 -6.97 -2.27
C TRP A 271 -9.85 -7.47 -1.67
N VAL A 272 -10.52 -6.57 -0.91
CA VAL A 272 -11.77 -6.89 -0.20
C VAL A 272 -11.58 -8.05 0.79
N SER A 273 -10.44 -8.11 1.48
CA SER A 273 -10.18 -9.13 2.51
C SER A 273 -10.81 -8.74 3.85
N GLY A 274 -11.07 -9.76 4.69
CA GLY A 274 -11.69 -9.57 5.99
C GLY A 274 -13.21 -9.36 5.92
N GLU A 275 -13.82 -9.16 7.07
CA GLU A 275 -15.27 -8.96 7.23
C GLU A 275 -15.59 -7.64 7.92
N ASP A 276 -14.76 -7.20 8.88
CA ASP A 276 -14.97 -5.98 9.68
C ASP A 276 -13.84 -4.96 9.43
N PHE A 277 -14.15 -3.94 8.64
CA PHE A 277 -13.21 -2.88 8.30
C PHE A 277 -12.82 -1.99 9.46
N VAL A 278 -13.71 -1.82 10.44
CA VAL A 278 -13.40 -1.10 11.67
C VAL A 278 -12.41 -1.92 12.51
N ALA A 279 -12.59 -3.25 12.56
CA ALA A 279 -11.63 -4.14 13.20
C ALA A 279 -10.26 -4.10 12.51
N GLN A 280 -10.21 -4.02 11.17
CA GLN A 280 -8.97 -3.85 10.42
C GLN A 280 -8.23 -2.57 10.84
N MET A 281 -8.91 -1.41 10.86
CA MET A 281 -8.31 -0.17 11.33
C MET A 281 -7.80 -0.26 12.77
N ARG A 282 -8.56 -0.89 13.66
CA ARG A 282 -8.14 -1.11 15.05
C ARG A 282 -6.95 -2.06 15.17
N ALA A 283 -6.87 -3.04 14.29
CA ALA A 283 -5.73 -3.96 14.23
C ALA A 283 -4.47 -3.30 13.67
N GLY A 284 -4.58 -2.12 13.05
CA GLY A 284 -3.47 -1.40 12.42
C GLY A 284 -3.18 -1.90 11.01
N ASN A 285 -4.21 -2.28 10.26
CA ASN A 285 -4.17 -2.40 8.82
C ASN A 285 -4.51 -1.02 8.24
N GLU A 286 -3.48 -0.26 7.84
CA GLU A 286 -3.59 1.18 7.63
C GLU A 286 -4.24 1.57 6.29
N LEU A 287 -4.24 0.67 5.30
CA LEU A 287 -4.76 0.96 3.96
C LEU A 287 -5.67 -0.17 3.49
N LEU A 288 -6.92 0.14 3.21
CA LEU A 288 -7.91 -0.84 2.74
C LEU A 288 -8.07 -0.78 1.22
N MET A 289 -7.91 -1.92 0.54
CA MET A 289 -7.92 -2.02 -0.91
C MET A 289 -9.02 -2.95 -1.46
N PRO A 290 -9.77 -2.51 -2.44
CA PRO A 290 -10.29 -1.17 -2.54
C PRO A 290 -11.27 -0.91 -1.40
N GLY A 291 -11.25 0.28 -0.81
CA GLY A 291 -12.02 0.57 0.40
C GLY A 291 -13.05 1.69 0.28
N ASN A 292 -13.03 2.45 -0.80
CA ASN A 292 -13.82 3.66 -0.99
C ASN A 292 -15.34 3.50 -0.83
N TYR A 293 -15.90 2.33 -1.14
CA TYR A 293 -17.34 2.02 -0.94
C TYR A 293 -17.75 1.98 0.53
N GLN A 294 -16.78 2.04 1.45
CA GLN A 294 -16.99 1.98 2.89
C GLN A 294 -16.83 3.33 3.59
N ALA A 295 -16.54 4.39 2.84
CA ALA A 295 -16.27 5.71 3.43
C ALA A 295 -17.39 6.18 4.36
N GLU A 296 -18.66 6.00 3.96
CA GLU A 296 -19.81 6.39 4.80
C GLU A 296 -19.91 5.56 6.08
N LEU A 297 -19.56 4.26 6.03
CA LEU A 297 -19.53 3.39 7.20
C LEU A 297 -18.46 3.84 8.19
N PHE A 298 -17.25 4.21 7.70
CA PHE A 298 -16.19 4.75 8.53
C PHE A 298 -16.58 6.07 9.19
N ILE A 299 -17.13 7.01 8.41
CA ILE A 299 -17.61 8.29 8.94
C ILE A 299 -18.66 8.06 10.04
N LYS A 300 -19.59 7.13 9.82
CA LYS A 300 -20.61 6.75 10.81
C LYS A 300 -19.97 6.12 12.05
N ALA A 301 -19.01 5.22 11.87
CA ALA A 301 -18.32 4.56 12.98
C ALA A 301 -17.54 5.52 13.87
N ILE A 302 -16.95 6.57 13.28
CA ILE A 302 -16.27 7.63 14.04
C ILE A 302 -17.29 8.50 14.77
N LYS A 303 -18.34 8.95 14.08
CA LYS A 303 -19.37 9.83 14.69
C LYS A 303 -20.11 9.19 15.85
N ASN A 304 -20.30 7.88 15.85
CA ASN A 304 -20.96 7.14 16.93
C ASN A 304 -20.00 6.55 17.98
N GLY A 305 -18.68 6.82 17.85
CA GLY A 305 -17.66 6.36 18.79
C GLY A 305 -17.27 4.88 18.64
N THR A 306 -17.78 4.17 17.61
CA THR A 306 -17.38 2.77 17.34
C THR A 306 -15.94 2.69 16.89
N LEU A 307 -15.43 3.68 16.15
CA LEU A 307 -14.01 3.86 15.83
C LEU A 307 -13.51 5.18 16.40
N ASP A 308 -12.46 5.14 17.22
CA ASP A 308 -11.81 6.34 17.72
C ASP A 308 -11.02 7.03 16.58
N GLU A 309 -11.25 8.33 16.38
CA GLU A 309 -10.55 9.13 15.38
C GLU A 309 -9.02 9.11 15.60
N LYS A 310 -8.55 9.00 16.86
CA LYS A 310 -7.12 8.85 17.17
C LYS A 310 -6.51 7.57 16.59
N THR A 311 -7.30 6.49 16.47
CA THR A 311 -6.87 5.27 15.79
C THR A 311 -6.66 5.52 14.31
N LEU A 312 -7.57 6.27 13.68
CA LEU A 312 -7.44 6.69 12.28
C LEU A 312 -6.22 7.59 12.09
N ASP A 313 -6.04 8.59 12.97
CA ASP A 313 -4.88 9.51 12.93
C ASP A 313 -3.54 8.76 13.03
N LYS A 314 -3.45 7.76 13.89
CA LYS A 314 -2.28 6.89 14.00
C LYS A 314 -1.98 6.16 12.68
N ASN A 315 -3.00 5.60 12.03
CA ASN A 315 -2.86 4.89 10.75
C ASN A 315 -2.44 5.86 9.64
N ILE A 316 -3.03 7.05 9.61
CA ILE A 316 -2.67 8.13 8.69
C ILE A 316 -1.21 8.54 8.87
N LYS A 317 -0.74 8.66 10.11
CA LYS A 317 0.66 9.02 10.40
C LYS A 317 1.65 8.04 9.79
N ILE A 318 1.37 6.74 9.90
CA ILE A 318 2.20 5.69 9.29
C ILE A 318 2.21 5.82 7.77
N TYR A 319 1.04 5.99 7.15
CA TYR A 319 0.94 6.13 5.70
C TYR A 319 1.57 7.45 5.21
N SER A 320 1.45 8.54 5.93
CA SER A 320 2.06 9.84 5.57
C SER A 320 3.59 9.75 5.48
N ASN A 321 4.24 8.94 6.33
CA ASN A 321 5.68 8.68 6.23
C ASN A 321 6.06 7.96 4.92
N ILE A 322 5.22 7.06 4.42
CA ILE A 322 5.43 6.42 3.12
C ILE A 322 5.18 7.42 1.98
N SER A 323 4.12 8.24 2.08
CA SER A 323 3.82 9.28 1.10
C SER A 323 4.97 10.27 0.92
N LEU A 324 5.69 10.61 1.98
CA LEU A 324 6.89 11.46 1.91
C LEU A 324 8.00 10.84 1.08
N ARG A 325 8.26 9.53 1.22
CA ARG A 325 9.25 8.82 0.40
C ARG A 325 8.88 8.89 -1.09
N LEU A 326 7.58 8.78 -1.40
CA LEU A 326 7.06 8.81 -2.76
C LEU A 326 7.06 10.22 -3.37
N GLN A 327 6.95 11.29 -2.59
CA GLN A 327 7.04 12.67 -3.10
C GLN A 327 8.39 12.94 -3.76
N HIS A 328 9.48 12.41 -3.22
CA HIS A 328 10.80 12.54 -3.83
C HIS A 328 10.88 11.85 -5.20
N SER A 329 10.11 10.77 -5.43
CA SER A 329 10.06 10.10 -6.74
C SER A 329 9.32 10.93 -7.80
N LYS A 330 8.26 11.64 -7.43
CA LYS A 330 7.43 12.43 -8.38
C LYS A 330 8.09 13.72 -8.88
N ILE A 331 9.08 14.25 -8.16
CA ILE A 331 9.91 15.37 -8.66
C ILE A 331 10.73 14.92 -9.88
N PHE A 332 11.12 13.64 -9.94
CA PHE A 332 11.85 13.06 -11.08
C PHE A 332 10.93 12.72 -12.28
N THR A 333 9.65 12.38 -12.06
CA THR A 333 8.71 12.05 -13.16
C THR A 333 8.34 13.24 -14.03
N GLY A 334 8.50 14.48 -13.58
CA GLY A 334 8.41 15.68 -14.43
C GLY A 334 9.42 15.69 -15.59
N ILE A 335 10.41 14.79 -15.59
CA ILE A 335 11.42 14.63 -16.63
C ILE A 335 10.98 13.59 -17.69
N ILE A 336 10.10 12.64 -17.35
CA ILE A 336 9.72 11.50 -18.22
C ILE A 336 8.69 11.89 -19.30
N ASN A 337 8.03 13.03 -19.20
CA ASN A 337 7.16 13.55 -20.26
C ASN A 337 7.95 14.05 -21.50
N ARG A 338 9.22 13.70 -21.64
CA ARG A 338 10.09 14.08 -22.79
C ARG A 338 10.76 12.89 -23.50
N ILE A 339 10.31 11.65 -23.27
CA ILE A 339 10.79 10.48 -24.04
C ILE A 339 9.65 9.92 -24.89
#